data_8fc5dce4171e919789ce18c9b0d9b2a9
#
_entry.id   8fc5dce4171e919789ce18c9b0d9b2a9
#
_cell.length_a   1.000
_cell.length_b   1.000
_cell.length_c   1.000
_cell.angle_alpha   90.00
_cell.angle_beta   90.00
_cell.angle_gamma   90.00
#
_symmetry.space_group_name_H-M   'P 1'
#
loop_
_entity.id
_entity.type
_entity.pdbx_description
1 polymer ?
#
loop_
_entity_poly.entity_id
_entity_poly.type
_entity_poly.pdbx_seq_one_letter_code
_entity_poly.pdbx_strand_id
1 'polypeptide(L)'
;FEEVTGIKVIYSNYDTNESMYAKLKTGGTSYDIVIPSDYMISRMIAEGMLQKLDFSNIPNLHNIEDIYLNQSYDPGNEYSVPYTWGVLGLIYNTRLVEDESVVASWGALWSEAYMDNILMINNSKDAFGITFKYMGAPINAETTEQVDKAVELLKAQKNVIQAYVADEIFDKMIGEEAVIAPYFNGDAV
;
A
#
# COMPACT_ATOMS: atom_id res chain seq x y z
N PHE A 1 -2.41 23.98 10.40
CA PHE A 1 -3.80 23.69 10.78
C PHE A 1 -4.11 24.27 12.15
N GLU A 2 -3.39 23.92 13.21
CA GLU A 2 -3.63 24.38 14.60
C GLU A 2 -3.66 25.91 14.74
N GLU A 3 -2.73 26.62 14.10
CA GLU A 3 -2.69 28.09 14.11
C GLU A 3 -3.94 28.75 13.52
N VAL A 4 -4.51 28.13 12.49
CA VAL A 4 -5.68 28.66 11.76
C VAL A 4 -7.00 28.29 12.43
N THR A 5 -7.08 27.10 13.01
CA THR A 5 -8.33 26.52 13.53
C THR A 5 -8.44 26.57 15.04
N GLY A 6 -7.32 26.67 15.76
CA GLY A 6 -7.25 26.51 17.22
C GLY A 6 -7.46 25.06 17.69
N ILE A 7 -7.58 24.10 16.77
CA ILE A 7 -7.79 22.69 17.10
C ILE A 7 -6.44 22.01 17.25
N LYS A 8 -6.17 21.46 18.43
CA LYS A 8 -4.94 20.68 18.67
C LYS A 8 -5.01 19.33 17.99
N VAL A 9 -3.93 18.96 17.29
CA VAL A 9 -3.78 17.66 16.64
C VAL A 9 -2.92 16.74 17.51
N ILE A 10 -3.46 15.59 17.88
CA ILE A 10 -2.70 14.52 18.56
C ILE A 10 -2.44 13.44 17.53
N TYR A 11 -1.25 13.50 16.93
CA TYR A 11 -0.87 12.62 15.83
C TYR A 11 -0.24 11.31 16.32
N SER A 12 -0.62 10.19 15.70
CA SER A 12 0.01 8.90 15.95
C SER A 12 0.11 8.10 14.65
N ASN A 13 1.21 7.38 14.48
CA ASN A 13 1.49 6.54 13.31
C ASN A 13 1.12 5.08 13.56
N TYR A 14 1.03 4.34 12.48
CA TYR A 14 0.95 2.88 12.45
C TYR A 14 1.75 2.35 11.26
N ASP A 15 2.31 1.17 11.40
CA ASP A 15 3.19 0.58 10.38
C ASP A 15 2.39 -0.06 9.24
N THR A 16 1.22 -0.63 9.56
CA THR A 16 0.35 -1.30 8.58
C THR A 16 -1.12 -1.00 8.85
N ASN A 17 -1.95 -1.07 7.81
CA ASN A 17 -3.41 -0.94 7.95
C ASN A 17 -3.98 -1.99 8.91
N GLU A 18 -3.41 -3.19 8.92
CA GLU A 18 -3.82 -4.30 9.79
C GLU A 18 -3.55 -3.99 11.27
N SER A 19 -2.39 -3.39 11.58
CA SER A 19 -2.05 -2.98 12.97
C SER A 19 -2.96 -1.86 13.46
N MET A 20 -3.24 -0.87 12.62
CA MET A 20 -4.23 0.19 12.91
C MET A 20 -5.62 -0.42 13.16
N TYR A 21 -6.10 -1.26 12.24
CA TYR A 21 -7.39 -1.90 12.34
C TYR A 21 -7.53 -2.73 13.64
N ALA A 22 -6.52 -3.54 13.95
CA ALA A 22 -6.52 -4.34 15.18
C ALA A 22 -6.60 -3.45 16.42
N LYS A 23 -5.86 -2.35 16.46
CA LYS A 23 -5.87 -1.38 17.56
C LYS A 23 -7.25 -0.73 17.74
N LEU A 24 -7.90 -0.34 16.65
CA LEU A 24 -9.26 0.23 16.68
C LEU A 24 -10.29 -0.81 17.14
N LYS A 25 -10.20 -2.03 16.62
CA LYS A 25 -11.16 -3.10 16.92
C LYS A 25 -11.16 -3.54 18.38
N THR A 26 -10.02 -3.44 19.06
CA THR A 26 -9.93 -3.74 20.49
C THR A 26 -10.61 -2.71 21.38
N GLY A 27 -10.99 -1.54 20.84
CA GLY A 27 -11.71 -0.48 21.56
C GLY A 27 -10.89 0.26 22.62
N GLY A 28 -9.58 -0.03 22.69
CA GLY A 28 -8.67 0.61 23.67
C GLY A 28 -8.22 2.02 23.30
N THR A 29 -8.56 2.48 22.08
CA THR A 29 -8.16 3.81 21.59
C THR A 29 -9.29 4.36 20.73
N SER A 30 -9.60 5.65 20.92
CA SER A 30 -10.53 6.40 20.08
C SER A 30 -9.74 7.38 19.22
N TYR A 31 -10.02 7.39 17.92
CA TYR A 31 -9.51 8.37 16.98
C TYR A 31 -10.66 9.12 16.33
N ASP A 32 -10.50 10.42 16.13
CA ASP A 32 -11.44 11.24 15.39
C ASP A 32 -11.31 11.01 13.88
N ILE A 33 -10.08 10.82 13.41
CA ILE A 33 -9.75 10.59 11.99
C ILE A 33 -8.70 9.49 11.89
N VAL A 34 -8.85 8.63 10.88
CA VAL A 34 -7.84 7.63 10.45
C VAL A 34 -7.61 7.75 8.96
N ILE A 35 -6.39 7.44 8.49
CA ILE A 35 -6.00 7.56 7.07
C ILE A 35 -5.53 6.20 6.54
N PRO A 36 -6.43 5.22 6.36
CA PRO A 36 -6.09 3.92 5.81
C PRO A 36 -6.17 3.87 4.29
N SER A 37 -5.67 2.79 3.72
CA SER A 37 -5.87 2.48 2.31
C SER A 37 -7.32 2.06 2.00
N ASP A 38 -7.70 2.16 0.76
CA ASP A 38 -9.03 1.90 0.20
C ASP A 38 -9.65 0.56 0.64
N TYR A 39 -8.89 -0.53 0.55
CA TYR A 39 -9.38 -1.86 0.95
C TYR A 39 -9.74 -1.94 2.45
N MET A 40 -9.01 -1.19 3.29
CA MET A 40 -9.27 -1.14 4.71
C MET A 40 -10.48 -0.24 5.02
N ILE A 41 -10.67 0.85 4.27
CA ILE A 41 -11.90 1.67 4.34
C ILE A 41 -13.11 0.79 4.03
N SER A 42 -13.09 0.06 2.92
CA SER A 42 -14.17 -0.86 2.53
C SER A 42 -14.52 -1.86 3.63
N ARG A 43 -13.49 -2.46 4.25
CA ARG A 43 -13.67 -3.38 5.37
C ARG A 43 -14.30 -2.70 6.59
N MET A 44 -13.79 -1.53 6.97
CA MET A 44 -14.28 -0.81 8.15
C MET A 44 -15.71 -0.31 7.95
N ILE A 45 -16.11 0.07 6.73
CA ILE A 45 -17.50 0.37 6.37
C ILE A 45 -18.38 -0.87 6.58
N ALA A 46 -17.98 -2.00 6.01
CA ALA A 46 -18.72 -3.26 6.11
C ALA A 46 -18.89 -3.74 7.57
N GLU A 47 -17.96 -3.44 8.44
CA GLU A 47 -17.99 -3.76 9.87
C GLU A 47 -18.64 -2.67 10.73
N GLY A 48 -19.12 -1.56 10.14
CA GLY A 48 -19.79 -0.46 10.86
C GLY A 48 -18.87 0.33 11.80
N MET A 49 -17.58 0.37 11.49
CA MET A 49 -16.56 1.04 12.32
C MET A 49 -16.39 2.53 12.01
N LEU A 50 -16.96 3.01 10.90
CA LEU A 50 -16.85 4.41 10.46
C LEU A 50 -18.18 5.13 10.60
N GLN A 51 -18.10 6.43 10.83
CA GLN A 51 -19.26 7.33 10.83
C GLN A 51 -19.39 7.97 9.44
N LYS A 52 -20.63 8.22 9.02
CA LYS A 52 -20.90 8.99 7.81
C LYS A 52 -20.42 10.44 7.97
N LEU A 53 -19.83 10.96 6.91
CA LEU A 53 -19.38 12.35 6.86
C LEU A 53 -20.56 13.30 6.64
N ASP A 54 -20.48 14.45 7.31
CA ASP A 54 -21.36 15.58 7.02
C ASP A 54 -20.64 16.54 6.07
N PHE A 55 -20.96 16.45 4.78
CA PHE A 55 -20.33 17.26 3.73
C PHE A 55 -20.63 18.75 3.84
N SER A 56 -21.61 19.18 4.61
CA SER A 56 -21.82 20.61 4.90
C SER A 56 -20.63 21.22 5.64
N ASN A 57 -19.86 20.40 6.34
CA ASN A 57 -18.66 20.77 7.07
C ASN A 57 -17.36 20.56 6.25
N ILE A 58 -17.46 20.08 5.00
CA ILE A 58 -16.30 19.81 4.12
C ILE A 58 -16.42 20.62 2.82
N PRO A 59 -16.40 21.96 2.90
CA PRO A 59 -16.67 22.81 1.73
C PRO A 59 -15.59 22.68 0.64
N ASN A 60 -14.39 22.23 1.00
CA ASN A 60 -13.25 22.10 0.08
C ASN A 60 -13.22 20.78 -0.69
N LEU A 61 -14.24 19.90 -0.57
CA LEU A 61 -14.31 18.66 -1.33
C LEU A 61 -14.20 18.91 -2.84
N HIS A 62 -14.71 20.02 -3.34
CA HIS A 62 -14.64 20.42 -4.75
C HIS A 62 -13.22 20.64 -5.28
N ASN A 63 -12.20 20.70 -4.42
CA ASN A 63 -10.79 20.76 -4.83
C ASN A 63 -10.24 19.40 -5.23
N ILE A 64 -10.97 18.30 -4.96
CA ILE A 64 -10.59 16.95 -5.36
C ILE A 64 -11.18 16.68 -6.74
N GLU A 65 -10.35 16.21 -7.65
CA GLU A 65 -10.79 15.86 -9.00
C GLU A 65 -11.80 14.70 -8.96
N ASP A 66 -12.85 14.79 -9.78
CA ASP A 66 -13.96 13.83 -9.83
C ASP A 66 -13.51 12.39 -10.06
N ILE A 67 -12.36 12.19 -10.74
CA ILE A 67 -11.81 10.86 -11.00
C ILE A 67 -11.45 10.10 -9.73
N TYR A 68 -11.17 10.80 -8.63
CA TYR A 68 -10.83 10.18 -7.33
C TYR A 68 -12.03 10.03 -6.42
N LEU A 69 -13.16 10.64 -6.76
CA LEU A 69 -14.39 10.54 -6.00
C LEU A 69 -15.24 9.34 -6.42
N ASN A 70 -16.17 8.96 -5.56
CA ASN A 70 -17.17 7.91 -5.84
C ASN A 70 -16.55 6.56 -6.23
N GLN A 71 -15.45 6.19 -5.61
CA GLN A 71 -14.76 4.94 -5.86
C GLN A 71 -15.52 3.74 -5.26
N SER A 72 -15.27 2.54 -5.81
CA SER A 72 -16.00 1.32 -5.43
C SER A 72 -15.85 0.92 -3.96
N TYR A 73 -14.81 1.37 -3.28
CA TYR A 73 -14.61 1.11 -1.86
C TYR A 73 -15.48 1.96 -0.93
N ASP A 74 -15.97 3.11 -1.39
CA ASP A 74 -16.90 4.00 -0.69
C ASP A 74 -17.80 4.75 -1.70
N PRO A 75 -18.81 4.07 -2.28
CA PRO A 75 -19.72 4.68 -3.24
C PRO A 75 -20.43 5.89 -2.65
N GLY A 76 -20.36 7.02 -3.36
CA GLY A 76 -20.92 8.29 -2.91
C GLY A 76 -20.05 9.04 -1.90
N ASN A 77 -18.86 8.54 -1.56
CA ASN A 77 -17.97 9.13 -0.54
C ASN A 77 -18.64 9.33 0.82
N GLU A 78 -19.55 8.42 1.22
CA GLU A 78 -20.34 8.60 2.45
C GLU A 78 -19.48 8.61 3.73
N TYR A 79 -18.30 7.95 3.72
CA TYR A 79 -17.47 7.71 4.90
C TYR A 79 -16.04 8.25 4.78
N SER A 80 -15.60 8.58 3.57
CA SER A 80 -14.20 8.97 3.36
C SER A 80 -14.04 10.11 2.36
N VAL A 81 -12.91 10.82 2.49
CA VAL A 81 -12.42 11.80 1.52
C VAL A 81 -11.07 11.32 1.02
N PRO A 82 -10.83 11.23 -0.30
CA PRO A 82 -9.53 10.86 -0.85
C PRO A 82 -8.44 11.84 -0.41
N TYR A 83 -7.32 11.30 0.07
CA TYR A 83 -6.18 12.08 0.54
C TYR A 83 -5.02 12.05 -0.44
N THR A 84 -4.63 10.85 -0.86
CA THR A 84 -3.52 10.65 -1.81
C THR A 84 -3.75 9.37 -2.62
N TRP A 85 -3.08 9.28 -3.75
CA TRP A 85 -3.01 8.07 -4.56
C TRP A 85 -1.61 7.89 -5.11
N GLY A 86 -1.26 6.68 -5.50
CA GLY A 86 0.02 6.38 -6.10
C GLY A 86 -0.04 5.16 -7.00
N VAL A 87 0.98 5.00 -7.82
CA VAL A 87 1.20 3.82 -8.64
C VAL A 87 2.35 3.04 -8.04
N LEU A 88 2.12 1.76 -7.79
CA LEU A 88 3.16 0.83 -7.37
C LEU A 88 3.94 0.37 -8.61
N GLY A 89 5.24 0.51 -8.58
CA GLY A 89 6.16 0.11 -9.64
C GLY A 89 7.39 -0.60 -9.10
N LEU A 90 8.28 -1.02 -9.99
CA LEU A 90 9.62 -1.45 -9.63
C LEU A 90 10.56 -0.25 -9.62
N ILE A 91 11.31 -0.09 -8.55
CA ILE A 91 12.47 0.77 -8.48
C ILE A 91 13.72 -0.08 -8.48
N TYR A 92 14.78 0.38 -9.13
CA TYR A 92 16.03 -0.35 -9.21
C TYR A 92 17.23 0.59 -9.33
N ASN A 93 18.38 0.14 -8.87
CA ASN A 93 19.64 0.87 -9.02
C ASN A 93 20.22 0.67 -10.42
N THR A 94 20.18 1.70 -11.26
CA THR A 94 20.64 1.65 -12.65
C THR A 94 22.14 1.41 -12.82
N ARG A 95 22.92 1.55 -11.75
CA ARG A 95 24.37 1.25 -11.77
C ARG A 95 24.66 -0.23 -11.50
N LEU A 96 23.76 -0.92 -10.83
CA LEU A 96 23.94 -2.30 -10.36
C LEU A 96 23.09 -3.31 -11.15
N VAL A 97 22.05 -2.86 -11.81
CA VAL A 97 21.22 -3.65 -12.72
C VAL A 97 21.66 -3.33 -14.14
N GLU A 98 22.60 -4.13 -14.67
CA GLU A 98 23.17 -3.91 -16.02
C GLU A 98 22.17 -4.24 -17.14
N ASP A 99 21.34 -5.25 -16.95
CA ASP A 99 20.32 -5.68 -17.90
C ASP A 99 18.93 -5.24 -17.44
N GLU A 100 18.48 -4.09 -17.97
CA GLU A 100 17.16 -3.55 -17.66
C GLU A 100 15.99 -4.44 -18.10
N SER A 101 16.23 -5.43 -18.96
CA SER A 101 15.18 -6.37 -19.35
C SER A 101 14.68 -7.21 -18.17
N VAL A 102 15.52 -7.43 -17.17
CA VAL A 102 15.17 -8.14 -15.93
C VAL A 102 14.07 -7.40 -15.17
N VAL A 103 14.12 -6.07 -15.12
CA VAL A 103 13.16 -5.23 -14.38
C VAL A 103 11.97 -4.78 -15.25
N ALA A 104 11.85 -5.28 -16.46
CA ALA A 104 10.72 -5.01 -17.35
C ALA A 104 9.40 -5.70 -16.90
N SER A 105 9.47 -6.57 -15.90
CA SER A 105 8.30 -7.28 -15.36
C SER A 105 8.42 -7.52 -13.86
N TRP A 106 7.29 -7.80 -13.22
CA TRP A 106 7.25 -8.20 -11.82
C TRP A 106 8.07 -9.46 -11.49
N GLY A 107 8.44 -10.24 -12.51
CA GLY A 107 9.33 -11.40 -12.36
C GLY A 107 10.71 -11.06 -11.78
N ALA A 108 11.13 -9.79 -11.87
CA ALA A 108 12.35 -9.30 -11.23
C ALA A 108 12.42 -9.64 -9.74
N LEU A 109 11.28 -9.63 -9.06
CA LEU A 109 11.19 -9.90 -7.61
C LEU A 109 11.33 -11.39 -7.25
N TRP A 110 11.49 -12.27 -8.23
CA TRP A 110 11.79 -13.70 -8.10
C TRP A 110 13.11 -14.08 -8.80
N SER A 111 13.95 -13.08 -9.15
CA SER A 111 15.18 -13.30 -9.91
C SER A 111 16.29 -13.82 -9.01
N GLU A 112 16.74 -15.06 -9.23
CA GLU A 112 17.89 -15.63 -8.52
C GLU A 112 19.20 -14.88 -8.83
N ALA A 113 19.28 -14.15 -9.96
CA ALA A 113 20.45 -13.35 -10.31
C ALA A 113 20.70 -12.21 -9.32
N TYR A 114 19.67 -11.76 -8.61
CA TYR A 114 19.75 -10.69 -7.61
C TYR A 114 19.38 -11.17 -6.20
N MET A 115 19.58 -12.48 -5.94
CA MET A 115 19.33 -13.07 -4.62
C MET A 115 19.99 -12.25 -3.52
N ASP A 116 19.27 -12.08 -2.40
CA ASP A 116 19.64 -11.26 -1.24
C ASP A 116 19.81 -9.74 -1.50
N ASN A 117 19.52 -9.28 -2.74
CA ASN A 117 19.54 -7.87 -3.13
C ASN A 117 18.17 -7.35 -3.57
N ILE A 118 17.11 -8.10 -3.35
CA ILE A 118 15.73 -7.75 -3.67
C ILE A 118 14.98 -7.49 -2.37
N LEU A 119 14.24 -6.41 -2.31
CA LEU A 119 13.28 -6.14 -1.23
C LEU A 119 11.85 -6.44 -1.70
N MET A 120 10.98 -6.69 -0.75
CA MET A 120 9.54 -6.80 -0.97
C MET A 120 8.79 -5.89 0.00
N ILE A 121 7.69 -5.30 -0.45
CA ILE A 121 6.89 -4.42 0.38
C ILE A 121 6.16 -5.22 1.48
N ASN A 122 6.25 -4.73 2.72
CA ASN A 122 5.59 -5.31 3.89
C ASN A 122 4.11 -4.85 3.99
N ASN A 123 3.36 -5.09 2.93
CA ASN A 123 1.94 -4.88 2.84
C ASN A 123 1.32 -6.09 2.15
N SER A 124 0.41 -6.79 2.84
CA SER A 124 -0.18 -8.03 2.33
C SER A 124 -0.96 -7.81 1.04
N LYS A 125 -1.73 -6.72 0.93
CA LYS A 125 -2.52 -6.41 -0.26
C LYS A 125 -1.62 -6.17 -1.48
N ASP A 126 -0.55 -5.40 -1.31
CA ASP A 126 0.38 -5.09 -2.39
C ASP A 126 1.20 -6.32 -2.79
N ALA A 127 1.70 -7.09 -1.81
CA ALA A 127 2.44 -8.32 -2.08
C ALA A 127 1.62 -9.33 -2.89
N PHE A 128 0.36 -9.56 -2.53
CA PHE A 128 -0.54 -10.40 -3.30
C PHE A 128 -0.87 -9.78 -4.67
N GLY A 129 -1.16 -8.48 -4.75
CA GLY A 129 -1.45 -7.77 -5.99
C GLY A 129 -0.32 -7.89 -7.02
N ILE A 130 0.93 -7.68 -6.59
CA ILE A 130 2.14 -7.89 -7.39
C ILE A 130 2.22 -9.34 -7.87
N THR A 131 1.99 -10.29 -6.97
CA THR A 131 2.06 -11.72 -7.30
C THR A 131 1.00 -12.12 -8.31
N PHE A 132 -0.24 -11.63 -8.16
CA PHE A 132 -1.29 -11.85 -9.16
C PHE A 132 -0.92 -11.27 -10.52
N LYS A 133 -0.34 -10.08 -10.57
CA LYS A 133 0.16 -9.49 -11.82
C LYS A 133 1.29 -10.33 -12.43
N TYR A 134 2.22 -10.84 -11.63
CA TYR A 134 3.27 -11.75 -12.08
C TYR A 134 2.70 -13.04 -12.68
N MET A 135 1.62 -13.57 -12.09
CA MET A 135 0.91 -14.75 -12.60
C MET A 135 0.06 -14.46 -13.86
N GLY A 136 -0.08 -13.21 -14.28
CA GLY A 136 -1.02 -12.81 -15.34
C GLY A 136 -2.50 -12.86 -14.92
N ALA A 137 -2.78 -12.85 -13.62
CA ALA A 137 -4.11 -12.87 -13.05
C ALA A 137 -4.64 -11.43 -12.77
N PRO A 138 -5.96 -11.26 -12.57
CA PRO A 138 -6.51 -10.00 -12.06
C PRO A 138 -5.88 -9.62 -10.73
N ILE A 139 -5.75 -8.30 -10.47
CA ILE A 139 -5.11 -7.76 -9.25
C ILE A 139 -5.86 -8.17 -7.97
N ASN A 140 -7.15 -8.45 -8.08
CA ASN A 140 -7.96 -9.06 -7.04
C ASN A 140 -8.24 -10.50 -7.44
N ALA A 141 -7.94 -11.44 -6.55
CA ALA A 141 -8.25 -12.85 -6.79
C ALA A 141 -9.75 -13.07 -6.89
N GLU A 142 -10.15 -13.90 -7.86
CA GLU A 142 -11.54 -14.31 -8.10
C GLU A 142 -11.82 -15.70 -7.53
N THR A 143 -10.76 -16.48 -7.29
CA THR A 143 -10.85 -17.85 -6.82
C THR A 143 -9.83 -18.17 -5.73
N THR A 144 -10.16 -19.13 -4.86
CA THR A 144 -9.23 -19.64 -3.84
C THR A 144 -7.96 -20.25 -4.47
N GLU A 145 -8.10 -20.89 -5.63
CA GLU A 145 -6.95 -21.49 -6.35
C GLU A 145 -5.91 -20.42 -6.75
N GLN A 146 -6.36 -19.23 -7.17
CA GLN A 146 -5.44 -18.11 -7.47
C GLN A 146 -4.71 -17.66 -6.21
N VAL A 147 -5.41 -17.58 -5.08
CA VAL A 147 -4.78 -17.23 -3.79
C VAL A 147 -3.76 -18.29 -3.37
N ASP A 148 -4.10 -19.58 -3.46
CA ASP A 148 -3.19 -20.66 -3.09
C ASP A 148 -1.91 -20.66 -3.95
N LYS A 149 -2.04 -20.45 -5.26
CA LYS A 149 -0.87 -20.28 -6.16
C LYS A 149 -0.02 -19.08 -5.80
N ALA A 150 -0.63 -17.96 -5.47
CA ALA A 150 0.10 -16.77 -5.04
C ALA A 150 0.85 -17.01 -3.72
N VAL A 151 0.24 -17.71 -2.77
CA VAL A 151 0.89 -18.11 -1.52
C VAL A 151 2.13 -18.96 -1.78
N GLU A 152 2.06 -19.94 -2.69
CA GLU A 152 3.23 -20.79 -3.03
C GLU A 152 4.34 -19.96 -3.70
N LEU A 153 4.02 -19.02 -4.59
CA LEU A 153 4.99 -18.12 -5.19
C LEU A 153 5.64 -17.20 -4.16
N LEU A 154 4.86 -16.62 -3.23
CA LEU A 154 5.40 -15.78 -2.16
C LEU A 154 6.27 -16.57 -1.19
N LYS A 155 5.94 -17.84 -0.91
CA LYS A 155 6.80 -18.73 -0.13
C LYS A 155 8.14 -19.01 -0.84
N ALA A 156 8.09 -19.27 -2.15
CA ALA A 156 9.30 -19.48 -2.95
C ALA A 156 10.15 -18.22 -3.01
N GLN A 157 9.53 -17.03 -3.13
CA GLN A 157 10.21 -15.75 -3.15
C GLN A 157 11.08 -15.50 -1.90
N LYS A 158 10.68 -16.03 -0.73
CA LYS A 158 11.46 -15.88 0.51
C LYS A 158 12.90 -16.40 0.44
N ASN A 159 13.18 -17.27 -0.52
CA ASN A 159 14.53 -17.78 -0.75
C ASN A 159 15.40 -16.83 -1.58
N VAL A 160 14.79 -15.80 -2.16
CA VAL A 160 15.43 -14.89 -3.12
C VAL A 160 15.54 -13.47 -2.56
N ILE A 161 14.53 -13.02 -1.82
CA ILE A 161 14.51 -11.66 -1.29
C ILE A 161 15.34 -11.53 -0.01
N GLN A 162 15.88 -10.34 0.22
CA GLN A 162 16.58 -9.98 1.44
C GLN A 162 15.58 -9.81 2.60
N ALA A 163 14.51 -9.04 2.40
CA ALA A 163 13.54 -8.73 3.45
C ALA A 163 12.20 -8.23 2.89
N TYR A 164 11.17 -8.33 3.73
CA TYR A 164 9.96 -7.53 3.62
C TYR A 164 10.17 -6.24 4.42
N VAL A 165 9.96 -5.08 3.80
CA VAL A 165 10.25 -3.76 4.38
C VAL A 165 9.09 -2.78 4.15
N ALA A 166 9.03 -1.77 4.99
CA ALA A 166 8.19 -0.59 4.80
C ALA A 166 9.10 0.59 4.40
N ASP A 167 9.22 1.62 5.25
CA ASP A 167 10.02 2.81 4.96
C ASP A 167 11.54 2.56 4.97
N GLU A 168 11.99 1.44 5.53
CA GLU A 168 13.40 1.01 5.47
C GLU A 168 13.93 0.83 4.03
N ILE A 169 13.01 0.76 3.06
CA ILE A 169 13.35 0.66 1.66
C ILE A 169 14.23 1.83 1.19
N PHE A 170 14.00 3.05 1.70
CA PHE A 170 14.75 4.24 1.33
C PHE A 170 16.22 4.08 1.71
N ASP A 171 16.49 3.78 2.98
CA ASP A 171 17.85 3.63 3.48
C ASP A 171 18.58 2.50 2.76
N LYS A 172 17.90 1.38 2.53
CA LYS A 172 18.50 0.21 1.85
C LYS A 172 18.81 0.45 0.38
N MET A 173 17.92 1.13 -0.35
CA MET A 173 18.14 1.44 -1.76
C MET A 173 19.21 2.54 -1.92
N ILE A 174 19.17 3.58 -1.11
CA ILE A 174 20.18 4.67 -1.13
C ILE A 174 21.55 4.15 -0.69
N GLY A 175 21.57 3.30 0.33
CA GLY A 175 22.79 2.67 0.85
C GLY A 175 23.36 1.55 -0.03
N GLU A 176 22.70 1.22 -1.15
CA GLU A 176 23.08 0.11 -2.06
C GLU A 176 23.07 -1.26 -1.37
N GLU A 177 22.32 -1.40 -0.27
CA GLU A 177 22.13 -2.68 0.42
C GLU A 177 21.14 -3.59 -0.34
N ALA A 178 20.32 -3.01 -1.21
CA ALA A 178 19.43 -3.69 -2.13
C ALA A 178 19.41 -2.99 -3.47
N VAL A 179 19.06 -3.71 -4.54
CA VAL A 179 19.14 -3.19 -5.90
C VAL A 179 17.80 -3.17 -6.63
N ILE A 180 16.82 -3.95 -6.20
CA ILE A 180 15.46 -4.01 -6.79
C ILE A 180 14.43 -4.02 -5.67
N ALA A 181 13.39 -3.21 -5.82
CA ALA A 181 12.28 -3.17 -4.88
C ALA A 181 10.98 -2.72 -5.54
N PRO A 182 9.80 -3.15 -5.07
CA PRO A 182 8.54 -2.52 -5.42
C PRO A 182 8.30 -1.33 -4.51
N TYR A 183 7.96 -0.17 -5.07
CA TYR A 183 7.56 0.99 -4.28
C TYR A 183 6.66 1.97 -5.03
N PHE A 184 6.13 2.94 -4.31
CA PHE A 184 5.22 3.95 -4.86
C PHE A 184 5.99 5.02 -5.63
N ASN A 185 5.44 5.42 -6.79
CA ASN A 185 6.10 6.36 -7.70
C ASN A 185 6.34 7.76 -7.12
N GLY A 186 5.53 8.19 -6.16
CA GLY A 186 5.67 9.50 -5.52
C GLY A 186 6.95 9.66 -4.70
N ASP A 187 7.49 8.55 -4.22
CA ASP A 187 8.67 8.50 -3.35
C ASP A 187 9.96 8.11 -4.10
N ALA A 188 9.84 7.79 -5.40
CA ALA A 188 10.95 7.33 -6.23
C ALA A 188 11.68 8.46 -6.98
N VAL A 189 11.55 9.74 -6.53
CA VAL A 189 12.09 10.94 -7.20
C VAL A 189 13.37 11.41 -6.52
#